data_e991f87bd6c1521740e9d0b45b9f645b
#
_entry.id   e991f87bd6c1521740e9d0b45b9f645b
#
_cell.length_a   1.000
_cell.length_b   1.000
_cell.length_c   1.000
_cell.angle_alpha   90.00
_cell.angle_beta   90.00
_cell.angle_gamma   90.00
#
_symmetry.space_group_name_H-M   'P 1'
#
loop_
_entity.id
_entity.type
_entity.pdbx_description
1 polymer ?
#
loop_
_entity_poly.entity_id
_entity_poly.type
_entity_poly.pdbx_seq_one_letter_code
_entity_poly.pdbx_strand_id
1 'polypeptide(L)'
;MVSGGAVFYLAGIPRAAGFETRLEKLHVPYWVGECYHMEEIPYEAGFLPRLFRETWPQAVLLYCRGTAEQFFRLVADVATGTGVLKDLRILCLGAAIAEVVPFADRENVAIATISKEDCLLTLFEEA
;
A
#
# COMPACT_ATOMS: atom_id res chain seq x y z
N MET A 1 -27.61 -14.10 -5.48
CA MET A 1 -27.42 -14.28 -6.94
C MET A 1 -27.85 -13.03 -7.67
N VAL A 2 -26.98 -12.49 -8.50
CA VAL A 2 -27.32 -11.33 -9.32
C VAL A 2 -28.02 -11.84 -10.57
N SER A 3 -29.30 -11.60 -10.69
CA SER A 3 -30.07 -12.03 -11.86
C SER A 3 -30.04 -10.94 -12.93
N GLY A 4 -29.46 -11.24 -14.10
CA GLY A 4 -29.54 -10.43 -15.30
C GLY A 4 -28.72 -9.15 -15.33
N GLY A 5 -27.88 -8.89 -14.33
CA GLY A 5 -27.03 -7.71 -14.29
C GLY A 5 -25.68 -7.93 -14.96
N ALA A 6 -25.12 -6.85 -15.52
CA ALA A 6 -23.77 -6.82 -16.04
C ALA A 6 -22.95 -5.77 -15.28
N VAL A 7 -21.63 -5.98 -15.20
CA VAL A 7 -20.73 -5.09 -14.48
C VAL A 7 -19.81 -4.38 -15.46
N PHE A 8 -19.68 -3.08 -15.30
CA PHE A 8 -18.63 -2.31 -15.96
C PHE A 8 -17.53 -2.03 -14.94
N TYR A 9 -16.40 -2.72 -15.09
CA TYR A 9 -15.28 -2.57 -14.19
C TYR A 9 -14.32 -1.49 -14.69
N LEU A 10 -14.29 -0.37 -13.98
CA LEU A 10 -13.34 0.71 -14.25
C LEU A 10 -12.05 0.39 -13.52
N ALA A 11 -11.03 0.00 -14.26
CA ALA A 11 -9.80 -0.56 -13.71
C ALA A 11 -8.60 0.34 -13.90
N GLY A 12 -7.63 0.21 -12.98
CA GLY A 12 -6.29 0.75 -13.15
C GLY A 12 -5.34 -0.27 -13.76
N ILE A 13 -4.16 0.18 -14.17
CA ILE A 13 -3.05 -0.68 -14.60
C ILE A 13 -1.89 -0.45 -13.64
N PRO A 14 -1.34 -1.49 -13.00
CA PRO A 14 -1.78 -2.89 -13.04
C PRO A 14 -3.14 -3.09 -12.35
N ARG A 15 -3.85 -4.13 -12.75
CA ARG A 15 -5.18 -4.42 -12.21
C ARG A 15 -5.11 -5.03 -10.82
N ALA A 16 -6.15 -4.78 -10.01
CA ALA A 16 -6.32 -5.47 -8.74
C ALA A 16 -6.55 -6.97 -8.98
N ALA A 17 -5.83 -7.80 -8.24
CA ALA A 17 -5.94 -9.24 -8.38
C ALA A 17 -7.26 -9.76 -7.83
N GLY A 18 -7.84 -10.73 -8.52
CA GLY A 18 -8.95 -11.54 -8.02
C GLY A 18 -10.35 -11.05 -8.35
N PHE A 19 -10.55 -9.78 -8.66
CA PHE A 19 -11.90 -9.25 -8.91
C PHE A 19 -12.51 -9.84 -10.18
N GLU A 20 -11.79 -9.82 -11.30
CA GLU A 20 -12.26 -10.37 -12.57
C GLU A 20 -12.48 -11.89 -12.46
N THR A 21 -11.56 -12.59 -11.80
CA THR A 21 -11.68 -14.04 -11.56
C THR A 21 -12.95 -14.36 -10.78
N ARG A 22 -13.28 -13.54 -9.81
CA ARG A 22 -14.50 -13.72 -9.01
C ARG A 22 -15.75 -13.49 -9.83
N LEU A 23 -15.76 -12.47 -10.69
CA LEU A 23 -16.87 -12.23 -11.61
C LEU A 23 -17.07 -13.41 -12.57
N GLU A 24 -15.99 -13.97 -13.09
CA GLU A 24 -16.03 -15.15 -13.96
C GLU A 24 -16.61 -16.37 -13.25
N LYS A 25 -16.20 -16.63 -12.01
CA LYS A 25 -16.72 -17.73 -11.18
C LYS A 25 -18.22 -17.56 -10.89
N LEU A 26 -18.68 -16.35 -10.77
CA LEU A 26 -20.09 -16.05 -10.52
C LEU A 26 -20.92 -15.98 -11.81
N HIS A 27 -20.30 -16.19 -12.98
CA HIS A 27 -20.91 -16.09 -14.29
C HIS A 27 -21.58 -14.73 -14.53
N VAL A 28 -20.97 -13.66 -14.01
CA VAL A 28 -21.43 -12.29 -14.20
C VAL A 28 -20.77 -11.70 -15.43
N PRO A 29 -21.52 -11.30 -16.47
CA PRO A 29 -20.96 -10.61 -17.63
C PRO A 29 -20.31 -9.29 -17.18
N TYR A 30 -19.12 -8.99 -17.69
CA TYR A 30 -18.48 -7.73 -17.37
C TYR A 30 -17.65 -7.19 -18.53
N TRP A 31 -17.46 -5.88 -18.52
CA TRP A 31 -16.55 -5.16 -19.40
C TRP A 31 -15.54 -4.44 -18.55
N VAL A 32 -14.32 -4.30 -19.10
CA VAL A 32 -13.25 -3.58 -18.40
C VAL A 32 -12.95 -2.28 -19.14
N GLY A 33 -13.01 -1.17 -18.42
CA GLY A 33 -12.51 0.13 -18.87
C GLY A 33 -11.23 0.48 -18.13
N GLU A 34 -10.12 0.56 -18.84
CA GLU A 34 -8.85 0.97 -18.24
C GLU A 34 -8.84 2.49 -18.10
N CYS A 35 -8.86 3.01 -16.86
CA CYS A 35 -9.05 4.42 -16.57
C CYS A 35 -7.80 5.14 -16.15
N TYR A 36 -6.83 4.43 -15.59
CA TYR A 36 -5.58 5.04 -15.14
C TYR A 36 -4.45 4.02 -15.14
N HIS A 37 -3.24 4.56 -15.18
CA HIS A 37 -2.02 3.77 -15.14
C HIS A 37 -1.15 4.25 -13.98
N MET A 38 -0.73 3.34 -13.11
CA MET A 38 0.18 3.65 -12.01
C MET A 38 1.59 3.29 -12.41
N GLU A 39 2.47 4.28 -12.39
CA GLU A 39 3.89 4.10 -12.68
C GLU A 39 4.72 4.49 -11.47
N GLU A 40 5.81 3.76 -11.24
CA GLU A 40 6.75 4.13 -10.19
C GLU A 40 7.53 5.36 -10.60
N ILE A 41 7.63 6.33 -9.69
CA ILE A 41 8.49 7.48 -9.88
C ILE A 41 9.92 7.07 -9.52
N PRO A 42 10.88 7.18 -10.44
CA PRO A 42 12.26 6.87 -10.11
C PRO A 42 12.86 7.96 -9.22
N TYR A 43 13.43 7.56 -8.10
CA TYR A 43 14.15 8.46 -7.20
C TYR A 43 15.64 8.22 -7.31
N GLU A 44 16.42 9.28 -7.11
CA GLU A 44 17.87 9.17 -7.04
C GLU A 44 18.29 8.27 -5.89
N ALA A 45 19.39 7.53 -6.04
CA ALA A 45 19.88 6.58 -5.05
C ALA A 45 20.12 7.23 -3.66
N GLY A 46 20.44 8.51 -3.62
CA GLY A 46 20.68 9.23 -2.37
C GLY A 46 19.45 9.87 -1.74
N PHE A 47 18.27 9.79 -2.39
CA PHE A 47 17.07 10.51 -1.95
C PHE A 47 16.59 10.08 -0.57
N LEU A 48 16.35 8.79 -0.35
CA LEU A 48 15.87 8.30 0.94
C LEU A 48 16.90 8.45 2.06
N PRO A 49 18.18 8.11 1.86
CA PRO A 49 19.18 8.35 2.90
C PRO A 49 19.25 9.80 3.32
N ARG A 50 19.17 10.72 2.37
CA ARG A 50 19.16 12.17 2.67
C ARG A 50 17.90 12.58 3.43
N LEU A 51 16.72 12.11 3.00
CA LEU A 51 15.46 12.40 3.64
C LEU A 51 15.45 11.94 5.10
N PHE A 52 15.91 10.73 5.37
CA PHE A 52 15.96 10.18 6.72
C PHE A 52 16.97 10.93 7.62
N ARG A 53 18.08 11.39 7.07
CA ARG A 53 19.06 12.17 7.83
C ARG A 53 18.55 13.56 8.17
N GLU A 54 17.90 14.23 7.22
CA GLU A 54 17.49 15.62 7.37
C GLU A 54 16.17 15.76 8.12
N THR A 55 15.24 14.83 7.94
CA THR A 55 13.87 14.96 8.41
C THR A 55 13.55 14.02 9.57
N TRP A 56 14.21 12.86 9.62
CA TRP A 56 13.97 11.80 10.59
C TRP A 56 12.48 11.50 10.81
N PRO A 57 11.78 10.94 9.85
CA PRO A 57 10.35 10.69 9.97
C PRO A 57 10.06 9.69 11.08
N GLN A 58 8.99 9.94 11.83
CA GLN A 58 8.54 9.08 12.92
C GLN A 58 7.51 8.04 12.46
N ALA A 59 6.83 8.31 11.36
CA ALA A 59 5.80 7.43 10.82
C ALA A 59 5.77 7.49 9.30
N VAL A 60 5.37 6.39 8.69
CA VAL A 60 5.02 6.33 7.27
C VAL A 60 3.57 5.89 7.16
N LEU A 61 2.82 6.59 6.33
CA LEU A 61 1.42 6.28 6.06
C LEU A 61 1.31 5.61 4.69
N LEU A 62 0.78 4.40 4.66
CA LEU A 62 0.68 3.61 3.45
C LEU A 62 -0.78 3.42 3.07
N TYR A 63 -1.18 4.02 1.95
CA TYR A 63 -2.56 4.08 1.49
C TYR A 63 -2.92 2.96 0.52
N CYS A 64 -1.94 2.37 -0.17
CA CYS A 64 -2.20 1.27 -1.09
C CYS A 64 -1.04 0.28 -1.13
N ARG A 65 -1.34 -0.94 -1.57
CA ARG A 65 -0.38 -2.04 -1.62
C ARG A 65 0.81 -1.75 -2.53
N GLY A 66 0.57 -1.23 -3.74
CA GLY A 66 1.64 -0.92 -4.70
C GLY A 66 2.62 0.12 -4.18
N THR A 67 2.12 1.15 -3.51
CA THR A 67 2.98 2.16 -2.87
C THR A 67 3.80 1.56 -1.73
N ALA A 68 3.20 0.67 -0.95
CA ALA A 68 3.90 -0.02 0.12
C ALA A 68 5.03 -0.90 -0.43
N GLU A 69 4.78 -1.66 -1.48
CA GLU A 69 5.79 -2.48 -2.15
C GLU A 69 6.96 -1.64 -2.63
N GLN A 70 6.67 -0.51 -3.28
CA GLN A 70 7.70 0.42 -3.73
C GLN A 70 8.51 1.00 -2.55
N PHE A 71 7.83 1.42 -1.50
CA PHE A 71 8.48 1.98 -0.32
C PHE A 71 9.49 0.99 0.27
N PHE A 72 9.09 -0.27 0.47
CA PHE A 72 9.98 -1.27 1.07
C PHE A 72 11.13 -1.67 0.15
N ARG A 73 10.94 -1.62 -1.17
CA ARG A 73 12.06 -1.80 -2.11
C ARG A 73 13.08 -0.68 -1.99
N LEU A 74 12.62 0.57 -1.92
CA LEU A 74 13.50 1.73 -1.79
C LEU A 74 14.25 1.74 -0.46
N VAL A 75 13.56 1.38 0.61
CA VAL A 75 14.14 1.37 1.95
C VAL A 75 15.11 0.21 2.16
N ALA A 76 14.94 -0.90 1.45
CA ALA A 76 15.84 -2.04 1.54
C ALA A 76 17.30 -1.66 1.26
N ASP A 77 17.52 -0.74 0.34
CA ASP A 77 18.86 -0.24 0.01
C ASP A 77 19.46 0.64 1.12
N VAL A 78 18.63 1.24 1.93
CA VAL A 78 19.01 2.19 2.99
C VAL A 78 19.14 1.49 4.34
N ALA A 79 18.28 0.51 4.58
CA ALA A 79 18.11 -0.11 5.88
C ALA A 79 19.23 -1.06 6.28
N THR A 80 20.09 -1.43 5.35
CA THR A 80 21.19 -2.36 5.62
C THR A 80 22.18 -1.75 6.60
N GLY A 81 22.06 -2.11 7.86
CA GLY A 81 22.99 -1.71 8.91
C GLY A 81 22.67 -0.40 9.64
N THR A 82 21.61 0.31 9.28
CA THR A 82 21.32 1.61 9.91
C THR A 82 20.25 1.58 10.99
N GLY A 83 19.42 0.53 11.05
CA GLY A 83 18.30 0.47 11.99
C GLY A 83 17.23 1.54 11.76
N VAL A 84 17.21 2.16 10.58
CA VAL A 84 16.33 3.28 10.25
C VAL A 84 14.85 2.94 10.44
N LEU A 85 14.46 1.70 10.14
CA LEU A 85 13.06 1.28 10.27
C LEU A 85 12.69 0.85 11.69
N LYS A 86 13.66 0.71 12.57
CA LYS A 86 13.42 0.18 13.92
C LYS A 86 12.44 1.04 14.73
N ASP A 87 12.57 2.35 14.58
CA ASP A 87 11.75 3.31 15.32
C ASP A 87 10.66 3.94 14.46
N LEU A 88 10.54 3.52 13.21
CA LEU A 88 9.54 4.05 12.28
C LEU A 88 8.21 3.32 12.46
N ARG A 89 7.16 4.07 12.80
CA ARG A 89 5.81 3.51 12.84
C ARG A 89 5.28 3.35 11.42
N ILE A 90 4.71 2.19 11.14
CA ILE A 90 4.17 1.87 9.82
C ILE A 90 2.64 1.80 9.94
N LEU A 91 1.97 2.81 9.41
CA LEU A 91 0.52 2.94 9.52
C LEU A 91 -0.13 2.56 8.19
N CYS A 92 -0.89 1.47 8.19
CA CYS A 92 -1.51 0.91 6.99
C CYS A 92 -3.01 1.17 6.98
N LEU A 93 -3.52 1.60 5.83
CA LEU A 93 -4.95 1.86 5.65
C LEU A 93 -5.78 0.57 5.69
N GLY A 94 -5.20 -0.57 5.38
CA GLY A 94 -5.88 -1.85 5.42
C GLY A 94 -4.94 -3.03 5.57
N ALA A 95 -5.50 -4.20 5.89
CA ALA A 95 -4.75 -5.42 6.16
C ALA A 95 -3.93 -5.91 4.95
N ALA A 96 -4.46 -5.76 3.73
CA ALA A 96 -3.76 -6.16 2.52
C ALA A 96 -2.46 -5.38 2.30
N ILE A 97 -2.41 -4.15 2.79
CA ILE A 97 -1.20 -3.32 2.74
C ILE A 97 -0.18 -3.82 3.76
N ALA A 98 -0.64 -4.17 4.95
CA ALA A 98 0.21 -4.69 6.01
C ALA A 98 0.91 -6.01 5.64
N GLU A 99 0.30 -6.81 4.77
CA GLU A 99 0.90 -8.05 4.28
C GLU A 99 2.23 -7.85 3.54
N VAL A 100 2.42 -6.68 2.96
CA VAL A 100 3.63 -6.32 2.22
C VAL A 100 4.81 -6.00 3.13
N VAL A 101 4.53 -5.64 4.39
CA VAL A 101 5.56 -5.24 5.35
C VAL A 101 6.50 -6.41 5.63
N PRO A 102 7.83 -6.22 5.53
CA PRO A 102 8.79 -7.26 5.87
C PRO A 102 8.59 -7.77 7.29
N PHE A 103 8.78 -9.06 7.49
CA PHE A 103 8.54 -9.71 8.78
C PHE A 103 9.27 -9.03 9.95
N ALA A 104 10.50 -8.58 9.72
CA ALA A 104 11.30 -7.92 10.75
C ALA A 104 10.70 -6.59 11.24
N ASP A 105 9.85 -5.95 10.43
CA ASP A 105 9.29 -4.62 10.74
C ASP A 105 7.82 -4.70 11.19
N ARG A 106 7.27 -5.89 11.27
CA ARG A 106 5.83 -6.08 11.57
C ARG A 106 5.41 -5.63 12.96
N GLU A 107 6.31 -5.60 13.91
CA GLU A 107 6.01 -5.12 15.24
C GLU A 107 5.69 -3.62 15.29
N ASN A 108 6.12 -2.86 14.26
CA ASN A 108 5.88 -1.43 14.17
C ASN A 108 4.63 -1.09 13.35
N VAL A 109 3.88 -2.10 12.91
CA VAL A 109 2.71 -1.93 12.06
C VAL A 109 1.46 -1.69 12.89
N ALA A 110 0.69 -0.68 12.50
CA ALA A 110 -0.69 -0.50 12.96
C ALA A 110 -1.59 -0.40 11.74
N ILE A 111 -2.78 -0.98 11.84
CA ILE A 111 -3.75 -1.05 10.74
C ILE A 111 -4.99 -0.28 11.16
N ALA A 112 -5.49 0.60 10.29
CA ALA A 112 -6.75 1.30 10.53
C ALA A 112 -7.90 0.30 10.68
N THR A 113 -8.76 0.51 11.67
CA THR A 113 -9.91 -0.37 11.94
C THR A 113 -10.90 -0.38 10.77
N ILE A 114 -11.03 0.74 10.09
CA ILE A 114 -11.81 0.90 8.87
C ILE A 114 -10.89 1.58 7.85
N SER A 115 -10.97 1.18 6.59
CA SER A 115 -10.11 1.72 5.53
C SER A 115 -10.52 3.15 5.14
N LYS A 116 -10.42 4.06 6.09
CA LYS A 116 -10.69 5.49 5.92
C LYS A 116 -9.51 6.30 6.46
N GLU A 117 -9.22 7.40 5.80
CA GLU A 117 -8.10 8.26 6.17
C GLU A 117 -8.20 8.76 7.62
N ASP A 118 -9.39 9.13 8.09
CA ASP A 118 -9.58 9.57 9.47
C ASP A 118 -9.15 8.52 10.48
N CYS A 119 -9.43 7.25 10.20
CA CYS A 119 -9.03 6.15 11.08
C CYS A 119 -7.50 5.94 11.05
N LEU A 120 -6.87 6.16 9.90
CA LEU A 120 -5.42 6.10 9.78
C LEU A 120 -4.74 7.22 10.55
N LEU A 121 -5.26 8.44 10.45
CA LEU A 121 -4.74 9.59 11.17
C LEU A 121 -4.92 9.45 12.68
N THR A 122 -6.00 8.81 13.12
CA THR A 122 -6.22 8.50 14.55
C THR A 122 -5.09 7.62 15.10
N LEU A 123 -4.62 6.65 14.33
CA LEU A 123 -3.47 5.81 14.75
C LEU A 123 -2.22 6.65 14.99
N PHE A 124 -2.00 7.66 14.17
CA PHE A 124 -0.86 8.55 14.34
C PHE A 124 -0.98 9.37 15.64
N GLU A 125 -2.17 9.84 15.96
CA GLU A 125 -2.44 10.64 17.17
C GLU A 125 -2.31 9.82 18.47
N GLU A 126 -2.57 8.52 18.41
CA GLU A 126 -2.51 7.61 19.58
C GLU A 126 -1.08 7.24 19.99
N ALA A 127 -0.10 7.78 19.36
CA ALA A 127 1.31 7.42 19.63
C ALA A 127 1.79 7.90 21.01
#